data_ca31c8f3178d5aa44e93a12c410309d4
#
_entry.id   ca31c8f3178d5aa44e93a12c410309d4
#
_cell.length_a   1.000
_cell.length_b   1.000
_cell.length_c   1.000
_cell.angle_alpha   90.00
_cell.angle_beta   90.00
_cell.angle_gamma   90.00
#
_symmetry.space_group_name_H-M   'P 1'
#
loop_
_entity.id
_entity.type
_entity.pdbx_description
1 polymer ?
#
loop_
_entity_poly.entity_id
_entity_poly.type
_entity_poly.pdbx_seq_one_letter_code
_entity_poly.pdbx_strand_id
1 'polypeptide(L)'
;MEMERLKPMLREAQDVADVISSFCDDCRLRSMSGKTIEGYKSCVLTFLGFISKKGVRLDDVDNYVLKDFLGYLKFERKIKHKTIKDYFSALSSFFDYLAFEGKANANIILPFRKRYLRQYKEDYDDPERKLLTVEEMSRLANSIIDPRDKAMVVLLAKTGVRRGELLKMDVDDINWEDYSITLKPTPKRSNRTVFFDEECAILLRRWLRIREKLNPKTGALFISYNTSKRLSRNGVWTAVVKYAKRLGFHNSKSPRLEDHFGPHCFRHWFTTWLLRNGMLREYVKELRGDKRGEAIDIYYHIDRQELRRAYLAYIPKLGI
;
A
#
# COMPACT_ATOMS: atom_id res chain seq x y z
N MET A 1 38.33 -32.91 9.82
CA MET A 1 37.68 -32.26 11.01
C MET A 1 36.84 -31.00 10.66
N GLU A 2 37.32 -30.04 9.86
CA GLU A 2 36.49 -28.87 9.47
C GLU A 2 35.35 -29.20 8.50
N MET A 3 35.58 -30.08 7.54
CA MET A 3 34.54 -30.54 6.60
C MET A 3 33.42 -31.37 7.23
N GLU A 4 33.67 -32.08 8.35
CA GLU A 4 32.63 -32.82 9.08
C GLU A 4 31.73 -31.93 9.94
N ARG A 5 32.21 -30.79 10.42
CA ARG A 5 31.42 -29.77 11.12
C ARG A 5 30.54 -28.95 10.17
N LEU A 6 30.94 -28.81 8.91
CA LEU A 6 30.17 -28.05 7.91
C LEU A 6 28.98 -28.86 7.35
N LYS A 7 29.05 -30.18 7.30
CA LYS A 7 27.96 -31.02 6.78
C LYS A 7 26.63 -30.92 7.53
N PRO A 8 26.57 -30.92 8.88
CA PRO A 8 25.31 -30.70 9.60
C PRO A 8 24.74 -29.30 9.35
N MET A 9 25.57 -28.24 9.40
CA MET A 9 25.14 -26.87 9.14
C MET A 9 24.60 -26.66 7.72
N LEU A 10 25.16 -27.34 6.72
CA LEU A 10 24.67 -27.29 5.34
C LEU A 10 23.34 -28.05 5.18
N ARG A 11 23.15 -29.17 5.89
CA ARG A 11 21.86 -29.90 5.92
C ARG A 11 20.79 -29.08 6.61
N GLU A 12 21.05 -28.51 7.78
CA GLU A 12 20.12 -27.63 8.48
C GLU A 12 19.73 -26.40 7.65
N ALA A 13 20.69 -25.80 6.93
CA ALA A 13 20.41 -24.68 6.04
C ALA A 13 19.56 -25.08 4.83
N GLN A 14 19.78 -26.28 4.28
CA GLN A 14 18.99 -26.82 3.18
C GLN A 14 17.57 -27.15 3.65
N ASP A 15 17.42 -27.81 4.82
CA ASP A 15 16.12 -28.13 5.41
C ASP A 15 15.29 -26.87 5.68
N VAL A 16 15.91 -25.78 6.17
CA VAL A 16 15.26 -24.49 6.38
C VAL A 16 14.82 -23.86 5.05
N ALA A 17 15.66 -23.93 4.01
CA ALA A 17 15.33 -23.40 2.69
C ALA A 17 14.13 -24.14 2.08
N ASP A 18 14.08 -25.46 2.22
CA ASP A 18 13.02 -26.32 1.71
C ASP A 18 11.69 -26.05 2.44
N VAL A 19 11.71 -25.90 3.76
CA VAL A 19 10.52 -25.55 4.56
C VAL A 19 9.98 -24.18 4.16
N ILE A 20 10.85 -23.19 3.94
CA ILE A 20 10.41 -21.85 3.50
C ILE A 20 9.84 -21.89 2.09
N SER A 21 10.45 -22.67 1.18
CA SER A 21 9.94 -22.83 -0.18
C SER A 21 8.54 -23.44 -0.16
N SER A 22 8.38 -24.55 0.55
CA SER A 22 7.09 -25.24 0.71
C SER A 22 6.02 -24.35 1.36
N PHE A 23 6.38 -23.56 2.38
CA PHE A 23 5.48 -22.55 2.95
C PHE A 23 5.05 -21.49 1.94
N CYS A 24 5.99 -21.03 1.09
CA CYS A 24 5.64 -20.06 0.03
C CYS A 24 4.69 -20.69 -1.00
N ASP A 25 4.84 -22.00 -1.31
CA ASP A 25 3.95 -22.71 -2.21
C ASP A 25 2.55 -22.90 -1.60
N ASP A 26 2.45 -23.24 -0.31
CA ASP A 26 1.19 -23.25 0.45
C ASP A 26 0.50 -21.88 0.37
N CYS A 27 1.24 -20.80 0.62
CA CYS A 27 0.71 -19.46 0.48
C CYS A 27 0.18 -19.14 -0.93
N ARG A 28 0.80 -19.69 -1.99
CA ARG A 28 0.32 -19.55 -3.39
C ARG A 28 -0.97 -20.33 -3.59
N LEU A 29 -1.05 -21.58 -3.10
CA LEU A 29 -2.27 -22.40 -3.14
C LEU A 29 -3.45 -21.70 -2.43
N ARG A 30 -3.17 -20.99 -1.34
CA ARG A 30 -4.15 -20.16 -0.62
C ARG A 30 -4.47 -18.85 -1.33
N SER A 31 -4.03 -18.67 -2.58
CA SER A 31 -4.29 -17.48 -3.40
C SER A 31 -3.78 -16.16 -2.78
N MET A 32 -2.72 -16.21 -2.00
CA MET A 32 -2.11 -15.01 -1.43
C MET A 32 -1.37 -14.21 -2.50
N SER A 33 -1.37 -12.88 -2.37
CA SER A 33 -0.64 -12.04 -3.33
C SER A 33 0.88 -12.25 -3.21
N GLY A 34 1.60 -12.23 -4.35
CA GLY A 34 3.07 -12.37 -4.36
C GLY A 34 3.77 -11.41 -3.39
N LYS A 35 3.26 -10.17 -3.28
CA LYS A 35 3.80 -9.20 -2.32
C LYS A 35 3.57 -9.60 -0.86
N THR A 36 2.46 -10.24 -0.54
CA THR A 36 2.19 -10.76 0.81
C THR A 36 3.14 -11.91 1.12
N ILE A 37 3.34 -12.82 0.16
CA ILE A 37 4.26 -13.96 0.28
C ILE A 37 5.69 -13.48 0.53
N GLU A 38 6.18 -12.52 -0.25
CA GLU A 38 7.49 -11.90 -0.05
C GLU A 38 7.64 -11.26 1.33
N GLY A 39 6.61 -10.54 1.78
CA GLY A 39 6.59 -9.95 3.12
C GLY A 39 6.62 -11.02 4.22
N TYR A 40 5.84 -12.09 4.09
CA TYR A 40 5.83 -13.20 5.04
C TYR A 40 7.16 -13.92 5.06
N LYS A 41 7.71 -14.25 3.88
CA LYS A 41 9.04 -14.85 3.75
C LYS A 41 10.11 -14.02 4.48
N SER A 42 10.12 -12.71 4.26
CA SER A 42 11.08 -11.81 4.93
C SER A 42 10.96 -11.82 6.45
N CYS A 43 9.72 -11.81 6.98
CA CYS A 43 9.48 -11.87 8.42
C CYS A 43 9.91 -13.21 9.02
N VAL A 44 9.58 -14.33 8.36
CA VAL A 44 9.97 -15.69 8.79
C VAL A 44 11.47 -15.85 8.77
N LEU A 45 12.15 -15.42 7.70
CA LEU A 45 13.62 -15.46 7.62
C LEU A 45 14.28 -14.64 8.74
N THR A 46 13.72 -13.48 9.09
CA THR A 46 14.23 -12.67 10.21
C THR A 46 14.11 -13.43 11.53
N PHE A 47 13.00 -14.12 11.77
CA PHE A 47 12.79 -14.92 12.96
C PHE A 47 13.72 -16.12 13.01
N LEU A 48 13.84 -16.89 11.93
CA LEU A 48 14.74 -18.04 11.83
C LEU A 48 16.20 -17.63 12.04
N GLY A 49 16.63 -16.51 11.47
CA GLY A 49 17.95 -15.95 11.74
C GLY A 49 18.17 -15.53 13.19
N PHE A 50 17.11 -15.08 13.88
CA PHE A 50 17.19 -14.75 15.31
C PHE A 50 17.34 -16.01 16.18
N ILE A 51 16.52 -17.05 15.98
CA ILE A 51 16.62 -18.30 16.76
C ILE A 51 17.92 -19.04 16.49
N SER A 52 18.39 -19.08 15.24
CA SER A 52 19.66 -19.67 14.86
C SER A 52 20.84 -19.04 15.59
N LYS A 53 20.89 -17.71 15.70
CA LYS A 53 21.91 -16.99 16.48
C LYS A 53 21.91 -17.33 17.97
N LYS A 54 20.77 -17.77 18.50
CA LYS A 54 20.62 -18.19 19.89
C LYS A 54 20.83 -19.71 20.08
N GLY A 55 21.12 -20.43 19.00
CA GLY A 55 21.25 -21.90 19.04
C GLY A 55 19.94 -22.63 19.33
N VAL A 56 18.78 -21.99 19.08
CA VAL A 56 17.45 -22.59 19.31
C VAL A 56 16.97 -23.21 18.00
N ARG A 57 16.52 -24.46 18.06
CA ARG A 57 15.90 -25.16 16.93
C ARG A 57 14.45 -24.71 16.75
N LEU A 58 13.92 -24.87 15.55
CA LEU A 58 12.54 -24.50 15.24
C LEU A 58 11.52 -25.30 16.09
N ASP A 59 11.81 -26.56 16.36
CA ASP A 59 10.97 -27.45 17.18
C ASP A 59 10.96 -27.10 18.68
N ASP A 60 12.01 -26.37 19.13
CA ASP A 60 12.17 -25.95 20.53
C ASP A 60 11.64 -24.54 20.78
N VAL A 61 10.95 -23.95 19.80
CA VAL A 61 10.38 -22.61 19.96
C VAL A 61 9.20 -22.63 20.93
N ASP A 62 9.36 -21.90 22.03
CA ASP A 62 8.36 -21.76 23.08
C ASP A 62 7.98 -20.29 23.33
N ASN A 63 7.17 -20.05 24.36
CA ASN A 63 6.78 -18.70 24.74
C ASN A 63 7.94 -17.81 25.22
N TYR A 64 9.02 -18.39 25.75
CA TYR A 64 10.21 -17.64 26.17
C TYR A 64 10.95 -17.10 24.94
N VAL A 65 11.18 -17.96 23.94
CA VAL A 65 11.78 -17.58 22.65
C VAL A 65 10.98 -16.48 21.96
N LEU A 66 9.64 -16.58 22.00
CA LEU A 66 8.76 -15.56 21.42
C LEU A 66 8.81 -14.22 22.17
N LYS A 67 8.94 -14.26 23.51
CA LYS A 67 9.15 -13.04 24.32
C LYS A 67 10.49 -12.38 23.99
N ASP A 68 11.53 -13.17 23.88
CA ASP A 68 12.86 -12.70 23.52
C ASP A 68 12.86 -12.06 22.11
N PHE A 69 12.20 -12.71 21.16
CA PHE A 69 12.06 -12.14 19.80
C PHE A 69 11.25 -10.83 19.81
N LEU A 70 10.18 -10.76 20.59
CA LEU A 70 9.42 -9.53 20.78
C LEU A 70 10.29 -8.43 21.41
N GLY A 71 11.08 -8.74 22.41
CA GLY A 71 12.06 -7.85 23.03
C GLY A 71 13.09 -7.35 22.03
N TYR A 72 13.67 -8.25 21.22
CA TYR A 72 14.58 -7.92 20.14
C TYR A 72 13.96 -6.93 19.14
N LEU A 73 12.72 -7.19 18.66
CA LEU A 73 12.06 -6.29 17.73
C LEU A 73 11.75 -4.92 18.36
N LYS A 74 11.32 -4.90 19.63
CA LYS A 74 10.86 -3.68 20.31
C LYS A 74 12.03 -2.82 20.81
N PHE A 75 13.03 -3.42 21.44
CA PHE A 75 14.06 -2.69 22.19
C PHE A 75 15.37 -2.56 21.39
N GLU A 76 15.81 -3.61 20.70
CA GLU A 76 17.07 -3.56 19.92
C GLU A 76 16.82 -2.97 18.54
N ARG A 77 15.83 -3.47 17.79
CA ARG A 77 15.50 -2.96 16.46
C ARG A 77 14.60 -1.74 16.45
N LYS A 78 13.99 -1.38 17.58
CA LYS A 78 13.10 -0.22 17.77
C LYS A 78 11.98 -0.15 16.71
N ILE A 79 11.40 -1.31 16.37
CA ILE A 79 10.36 -1.42 15.34
C ILE A 79 9.02 -0.95 15.91
N LYS A 80 8.25 -0.19 15.12
CA LYS A 80 6.92 0.28 15.52
C LYS A 80 5.96 -0.88 15.74
N HIS A 81 5.06 -0.75 16.70
CA HIS A 81 4.09 -1.77 17.11
C HIS A 81 3.31 -2.39 15.93
N LYS A 82 2.87 -1.57 14.97
CA LYS A 82 2.20 -2.05 13.76
C LYS A 82 3.05 -3.04 12.97
N THR A 83 4.33 -2.75 12.76
CA THR A 83 5.25 -3.64 12.05
C THR A 83 5.52 -4.91 12.85
N ILE A 84 5.59 -4.82 14.20
CA ILE A 84 5.68 -6.00 15.06
C ILE A 84 4.45 -6.91 14.86
N LYS A 85 3.25 -6.33 14.79
CA LYS A 85 2.02 -7.09 14.44
C LYS A 85 2.13 -7.80 13.08
N ASP A 86 2.77 -7.17 12.09
CA ASP A 86 2.98 -7.78 10.77
C ASP A 86 3.95 -8.97 10.87
N TYR A 87 5.05 -8.86 11.63
CA TYR A 87 5.95 -9.99 11.92
C TYR A 87 5.19 -11.18 12.51
N PHE A 88 4.46 -10.96 13.59
CA PHE A 88 3.73 -12.02 14.26
C PHE A 88 2.51 -12.53 13.46
N SER A 89 2.01 -11.76 12.49
CA SER A 89 1.00 -12.25 11.53
C SER A 89 1.62 -13.23 10.55
N ALA A 90 2.83 -12.94 10.05
CA ALA A 90 3.58 -13.84 9.20
C ALA A 90 3.97 -15.13 9.94
N LEU A 91 4.48 -15.00 11.17
CA LEU A 91 4.81 -16.15 12.01
C LEU A 91 3.57 -17.01 12.33
N SER A 92 2.42 -16.38 12.62
CA SER A 92 1.18 -17.12 12.83
C SER A 92 0.80 -17.95 11.60
N SER A 93 0.93 -17.39 10.39
CA SER A 93 0.66 -18.14 9.16
C SER A 93 1.68 -19.27 8.92
N PHE A 94 2.94 -19.05 9.30
CA PHE A 94 3.99 -20.05 9.17
C PHE A 94 3.81 -21.20 10.16
N PHE A 95 3.54 -20.93 11.44
CA PHE A 95 3.29 -21.95 12.44
C PHE A 95 1.96 -22.71 12.21
N ASP A 96 0.98 -22.04 11.59
CA ASP A 96 -0.25 -22.69 11.13
C ASP A 96 0.04 -23.71 10.03
N TYR A 97 0.87 -23.36 9.06
CA TYR A 97 1.38 -24.25 8.04
C TYR A 97 2.16 -25.43 8.65
N LEU A 98 3.10 -25.16 9.58
CA LEU A 98 3.86 -26.23 10.23
C LEU A 98 2.97 -27.21 11.00
N ALA A 99 1.94 -26.72 11.69
CA ALA A 99 0.99 -27.55 12.40
C ALA A 99 0.13 -28.40 11.43
N PHE A 100 -0.29 -27.82 10.30
CA PHE A 100 -1.03 -28.51 9.26
C PHE A 100 -0.21 -29.66 8.62
N GLU A 101 1.08 -29.43 8.38
CA GLU A 101 2.02 -30.43 7.85
C GLU A 101 2.52 -31.45 8.91
N GLY A 102 2.01 -31.39 10.14
CA GLY A 102 2.47 -32.26 11.22
C GLY A 102 3.90 -32.02 11.70
N LYS A 103 4.48 -30.84 11.33
CA LYS A 103 5.84 -30.43 11.72
C LYS A 103 5.86 -29.62 13.04
N ALA A 104 4.71 -29.31 13.58
CA ALA A 104 4.52 -28.71 14.90
C ALA A 104 3.21 -29.20 15.52
N ASN A 105 3.17 -29.30 16.84
CA ASN A 105 1.98 -29.80 17.55
C ASN A 105 0.81 -28.81 17.51
N ALA A 106 1.08 -27.49 17.48
CA ALA A 106 0.08 -26.45 17.47
C ALA A 106 0.66 -25.09 17.04
N ASN A 107 -0.22 -24.16 16.64
CA ASN A 107 0.16 -22.80 16.40
C ASN A 107 0.26 -22.00 17.70
N ILE A 108 1.46 -21.96 18.29
CA ILE A 108 1.76 -21.24 19.55
C ILE A 108 1.70 -19.71 19.41
N ILE A 109 1.72 -19.19 18.19
CA ILE A 109 1.75 -17.74 17.92
C ILE A 109 0.38 -17.10 18.18
N LEU A 110 -0.71 -17.81 17.95
CA LEU A 110 -2.07 -17.26 18.14
C LEU A 110 -2.34 -16.80 19.59
N PRO A 111 -2.13 -17.65 20.63
CA PRO A 111 -2.31 -17.21 22.02
C PRO A 111 -1.31 -16.15 22.41
N PHE A 112 -0.06 -16.22 21.93
CA PHE A 112 0.95 -15.20 22.17
C PHE A 112 0.52 -13.82 21.64
N ARG A 113 0.02 -13.75 20.40
CA ARG A 113 -0.48 -12.50 19.79
C ARG A 113 -1.63 -11.91 20.61
N LYS A 114 -2.57 -12.75 21.04
CA LYS A 114 -3.72 -12.31 21.85
C LYS A 114 -3.27 -11.67 23.16
N ARG A 115 -2.21 -12.19 23.79
CA ARG A 115 -1.70 -11.71 25.08
C ARG A 115 -0.79 -10.48 24.93
N TYR A 116 0.20 -10.52 24.04
CA TYR A 116 1.30 -9.54 24.00
C TYR A 116 1.18 -8.47 22.92
N LEU A 117 0.34 -8.67 21.91
CA LEU A 117 0.18 -7.71 20.81
C LEU A 117 -1.17 -7.01 20.81
N ARG A 118 -1.95 -7.17 21.86
CA ARG A 118 -3.14 -6.36 22.10
C ARG A 118 -2.69 -4.96 22.49
N GLN A 119 -3.17 -3.97 21.74
CA GLN A 119 -2.88 -2.57 22.04
C GLN A 119 -3.80 -2.10 23.16
N TYR A 120 -3.24 -1.55 24.23
CA TYR A 120 -4.00 -0.88 25.28
C TYR A 120 -4.28 0.57 24.84
N LYS A 121 -5.36 1.19 25.35
CA LYS A 121 -5.83 2.52 24.90
C LYS A 121 -4.80 3.64 25.09
N GLU A 122 -3.88 3.51 26.01
CA GLU A 122 -2.80 4.48 26.29
C GLU A 122 -1.74 4.58 25.16
N ASP A 123 -1.68 3.59 24.25
CA ASP A 123 -0.76 3.57 23.12
C ASP A 123 -1.37 4.17 21.82
N TYR A 124 -2.55 4.79 21.89
CA TYR A 124 -3.23 5.40 20.74
C TYR A 124 -2.70 6.81 20.48
N ASP A 125 -1.46 6.88 20.08
CA ASP A 125 -1.00 7.93 19.19
C ASP A 125 -1.32 7.45 17.74
N ASP A 126 -2.55 7.67 17.27
CA ASP A 126 -2.89 7.45 15.86
C ASP A 126 -2.28 8.62 15.08
N PRO A 127 -1.09 8.42 14.51
CA PRO A 127 -0.34 9.54 13.95
C PRO A 127 -1.11 10.08 12.74
N GLU A 128 -1.63 11.28 12.89
CA GLU A 128 -2.30 11.98 11.80
C GLU A 128 -1.36 12.12 10.60
N ARG A 129 -1.89 11.87 9.42
CA ARG A 129 -1.14 12.09 8.19
C ARG A 129 -1.23 13.54 7.79
N LYS A 130 -0.19 14.04 7.12
CA LYS A 130 -0.19 15.38 6.51
C LYS A 130 -1.43 15.56 5.64
N LEU A 131 -2.28 16.50 6.04
CA LEU A 131 -3.44 16.94 5.27
C LEU A 131 -3.18 18.38 4.82
N LEU A 132 -3.08 18.58 3.52
CA LEU A 132 -2.93 19.90 2.93
C LEU A 132 -4.27 20.64 2.88
N THR A 133 -4.24 21.97 2.98
CA THR A 133 -5.41 22.78 2.63
C THR A 133 -5.64 22.76 1.12
N VAL A 134 -6.74 23.35 0.64
CA VAL A 134 -7.00 23.48 -0.81
C VAL A 134 -5.95 24.39 -1.46
N GLU A 135 -5.59 25.46 -0.80
CA GLU A 135 -4.58 26.43 -1.23
C GLU A 135 -3.18 25.80 -1.29
N GLU A 136 -2.83 24.98 -0.29
CA GLU A 136 -1.56 24.24 -0.28
C GLU A 136 -1.50 23.21 -1.41
N MET A 137 -2.61 22.51 -1.69
CA MET A 137 -2.71 21.56 -2.81
C MET A 137 -2.60 22.30 -4.15
N SER A 138 -3.24 23.46 -4.29
CA SER A 138 -3.12 24.33 -5.45
C SER A 138 -1.66 24.79 -5.65
N ARG A 139 -0.99 25.23 -4.59
CA ARG A 139 0.44 25.61 -4.62
C ARG A 139 1.32 24.43 -5.05
N LEU A 140 1.04 23.23 -4.53
CA LEU A 140 1.76 22.01 -4.94
C LEU A 140 1.59 21.76 -6.44
N ALA A 141 0.37 21.73 -6.94
CA ALA A 141 0.07 21.50 -8.35
C ALA A 141 0.70 22.56 -9.27
N ASN A 142 0.62 23.85 -8.88
CA ASN A 142 1.17 24.96 -9.66
C ASN A 142 2.71 25.02 -9.64
N SER A 143 3.36 24.49 -8.61
CA SER A 143 4.82 24.41 -8.54
C SER A 143 5.43 23.37 -9.51
N ILE A 144 4.61 22.50 -10.11
CA ILE A 144 5.05 21.43 -10.98
C ILE A 144 5.07 21.92 -12.43
N ILE A 145 6.26 22.01 -13.01
CA ILE A 145 6.46 22.41 -14.39
C ILE A 145 6.34 21.20 -15.32
N ASP A 146 6.85 20.02 -14.91
CA ASP A 146 6.82 18.80 -15.71
C ASP A 146 5.37 18.36 -15.98
N PRO A 147 4.95 18.24 -17.28
CA PRO A 147 3.56 17.99 -17.63
C PRO A 147 3.05 16.62 -17.17
N ARG A 148 3.91 15.58 -17.20
CA ARG A 148 3.57 14.24 -16.70
C ARG A 148 3.30 14.28 -15.20
N ASP A 149 4.23 14.86 -14.45
CA ASP A 149 4.18 14.90 -13.00
C ASP A 149 3.01 15.78 -12.54
N LYS A 150 2.73 16.90 -13.24
CA LYS A 150 1.59 17.77 -12.96
C LYS A 150 0.27 17.05 -13.18
N ALA A 151 0.08 16.42 -14.34
CA ALA A 151 -1.12 15.65 -14.65
C ALA A 151 -1.33 14.50 -13.64
N MET A 152 -0.26 13.79 -13.28
CA MET A 152 -0.29 12.70 -12.31
C MET A 152 -0.69 13.17 -10.90
N VAL A 153 -0.12 14.26 -10.42
CA VAL A 153 -0.39 14.81 -9.08
C VAL A 153 -1.83 15.31 -9.01
N VAL A 154 -2.29 16.02 -10.03
CA VAL A 154 -3.67 16.54 -10.08
C VAL A 154 -4.67 15.38 -10.21
N LEU A 155 -4.39 14.37 -11.02
CA LEU A 155 -5.25 13.18 -11.10
C LEU A 155 -5.35 12.46 -9.75
N LEU A 156 -4.24 12.33 -9.01
CA LEU A 156 -4.27 11.77 -7.65
C LEU A 156 -5.14 12.59 -6.69
N ALA A 157 -5.06 13.93 -6.77
CA ALA A 157 -5.85 14.82 -5.93
C ALA A 157 -7.35 14.76 -6.29
N LYS A 158 -7.67 14.79 -7.59
CA LYS A 158 -9.05 14.82 -8.08
C LYS A 158 -9.78 13.48 -7.99
N THR A 159 -9.07 12.35 -7.94
CA THR A 159 -9.70 11.02 -7.94
C THR A 159 -9.51 10.21 -6.66
N GLY A 160 -8.53 10.60 -5.83
CA GLY A 160 -8.19 9.85 -4.63
C GLY A 160 -7.79 8.39 -4.87
N VAL A 161 -7.42 8.01 -6.08
CA VAL A 161 -7.02 6.64 -6.44
C VAL A 161 -5.75 6.22 -5.70
N ARG A 162 -5.61 4.92 -5.46
CA ARG A 162 -4.37 4.40 -4.87
C ARG A 162 -3.24 4.42 -5.88
N ARG A 163 -2.00 4.61 -5.40
CA ARG A 163 -0.81 4.54 -6.26
C ARG A 163 -0.77 3.30 -7.16
N GLY A 164 -1.24 2.16 -6.67
CA GLY A 164 -1.30 0.93 -7.46
C GLY A 164 -2.37 0.95 -8.55
N GLU A 165 -3.48 1.63 -8.32
CA GLU A 165 -4.56 1.84 -9.30
C GLU A 165 -4.08 2.82 -10.38
N LEU A 166 -3.51 3.96 -10.00
CA LEU A 166 -2.89 4.91 -10.92
C LEU A 166 -1.90 4.24 -11.89
N LEU A 167 -1.04 3.38 -11.36
CA LEU A 167 -0.04 2.68 -12.17
C LEU A 167 -0.63 1.68 -13.17
N LYS A 168 -1.83 1.17 -12.91
CA LYS A 168 -2.50 0.23 -13.82
C LYS A 168 -3.34 0.90 -14.89
N MET A 169 -3.55 2.21 -14.81
CA MET A 169 -4.31 2.96 -15.82
C MET A 169 -3.59 2.94 -17.15
N ASP A 170 -4.37 2.71 -18.19
CA ASP A 170 -3.98 2.87 -19.59
C ASP A 170 -4.70 4.09 -20.19
N VAL A 171 -4.26 4.53 -21.35
CA VAL A 171 -4.87 5.67 -22.05
C VAL A 171 -6.32 5.35 -22.40
N ASP A 172 -6.60 4.11 -22.82
CA ASP A 172 -7.91 3.64 -23.26
C ASP A 172 -8.91 3.47 -22.10
N ASP A 173 -8.44 3.51 -20.84
CA ASP A 173 -9.32 3.48 -19.67
C ASP A 173 -10.06 4.83 -19.44
N ILE A 174 -9.68 5.88 -20.19
CA ILE A 174 -10.24 7.25 -20.07
C ILE A 174 -11.45 7.40 -20.99
N ASN A 175 -12.57 7.76 -20.39
CA ASN A 175 -13.74 8.26 -21.13
C ASN A 175 -13.74 9.80 -21.10
N TRP A 176 -13.59 10.42 -22.27
CA TRP A 176 -13.51 11.86 -22.42
C TRP A 176 -14.88 12.55 -22.51
N GLU A 177 -15.98 11.81 -22.69
CA GLU A 177 -17.33 12.36 -22.78
C GLU A 177 -17.84 12.75 -21.39
N ASP A 178 -17.58 11.91 -20.40
CA ASP A 178 -18.02 12.12 -19.02
C ASP A 178 -16.90 12.42 -18.02
N TYR A 179 -15.66 12.55 -18.52
CA TYR A 179 -14.46 12.76 -17.71
C TYR A 179 -14.29 11.72 -16.62
N SER A 180 -14.29 10.46 -17.00
CA SER A 180 -14.16 9.33 -16.09
C SER A 180 -13.03 8.38 -16.48
N ILE A 181 -12.62 7.57 -15.54
CA ILE A 181 -11.64 6.49 -15.74
C ILE A 181 -12.21 5.21 -15.12
N THR A 182 -12.27 4.15 -15.95
CA THR A 182 -12.62 2.81 -15.46
C THR A 182 -11.39 2.13 -14.89
N LEU A 183 -11.40 1.86 -13.60
CA LEU A 183 -10.26 1.24 -12.91
C LEU A 183 -10.30 -0.28 -13.11
N LYS A 184 -9.14 -0.85 -13.45
CA LYS A 184 -8.97 -2.30 -13.62
C LYS A 184 -9.23 -3.06 -12.33
N PRO A 185 -9.86 -4.24 -12.39
CA PRO A 185 -10.15 -5.03 -11.21
C PRO A 185 -8.88 -5.44 -10.48
N THR A 186 -9.03 -5.63 -9.20
CA THR A 186 -8.00 -6.25 -8.36
C THR A 186 -8.63 -7.41 -7.58
N PRO A 187 -7.87 -8.42 -7.12
CA PRO A 187 -8.42 -9.57 -6.40
C PRO A 187 -9.27 -9.21 -5.17
N LYS A 188 -9.11 -8.00 -4.66
CA LYS A 188 -9.82 -7.52 -3.46
C LYS A 188 -10.95 -6.54 -3.77
N ARG A 189 -11.21 -6.19 -5.06
CA ARG A 189 -12.14 -5.11 -5.43
C ARG A 189 -12.68 -5.30 -6.84
N SER A 190 -13.98 -5.03 -6.98
CA SER A 190 -14.66 -4.92 -8.27
C SER A 190 -14.13 -3.72 -9.07
N ASN A 191 -14.40 -3.73 -10.38
CA ASN A 191 -14.23 -2.55 -11.23
C ASN A 191 -15.05 -1.40 -10.67
N ARG A 192 -14.46 -0.22 -10.65
CA ARG A 192 -15.17 1.02 -10.37
C ARG A 192 -14.75 2.13 -11.31
N THR A 193 -15.62 3.08 -11.49
CA THR A 193 -15.33 4.31 -12.22
C THR A 193 -15.01 5.42 -11.23
N VAL A 194 -14.00 6.22 -11.57
CA VAL A 194 -13.69 7.48 -10.88
C VAL A 194 -13.85 8.63 -11.86
N PHE A 195 -14.23 9.79 -11.36
CA PHE A 195 -14.40 10.98 -12.17
C PHE A 195 -13.25 11.97 -11.95
N PHE A 196 -13.03 12.82 -12.93
CA PHE A 196 -12.12 13.95 -12.84
C PHE A 196 -12.81 15.21 -13.46
N ASP A 197 -12.36 16.37 -13.04
CA ASP A 197 -12.92 17.63 -13.52
C ASP A 197 -12.16 18.19 -14.73
N GLU A 198 -12.61 19.34 -15.23
CA GLU A 198 -12.02 19.97 -16.40
C GLU A 198 -10.57 20.40 -16.18
N GLU A 199 -10.21 20.89 -14.96
CA GLU A 199 -8.82 21.20 -14.62
C GLU A 199 -7.89 20.01 -14.86
N CYS A 200 -8.31 18.83 -14.39
CA CYS A 200 -7.57 17.59 -14.61
C CYS A 200 -7.58 17.15 -16.09
N ALA A 201 -8.71 17.32 -16.80
CA ALA A 201 -8.83 16.97 -18.21
C ALA A 201 -7.85 17.74 -19.08
N ILE A 202 -7.71 19.05 -18.88
CA ILE A 202 -6.77 19.91 -19.60
C ILE A 202 -5.33 19.41 -19.41
N LEU A 203 -4.94 19.09 -18.18
CA LEU A 203 -3.60 18.60 -17.87
C LEU A 203 -3.32 17.20 -18.44
N LEU A 204 -4.31 16.32 -18.38
CA LEU A 204 -4.20 14.99 -19.00
C LEU A 204 -4.03 15.08 -20.51
N ARG A 205 -4.82 15.92 -21.20
CA ARG A 205 -4.68 16.15 -22.65
C ARG A 205 -3.31 16.70 -23.01
N ARG A 206 -2.80 17.67 -22.20
CA ARG A 206 -1.45 18.21 -22.39
C ARG A 206 -0.38 17.14 -22.23
N TRP A 207 -0.50 16.30 -21.22
CA TRP A 207 0.42 15.18 -21.01
C TRP A 207 0.36 14.18 -22.16
N LEU A 208 -0.83 13.79 -22.60
CA LEU A 208 -1.00 12.80 -23.68
C LEU A 208 -0.37 13.27 -24.99
N ARG A 209 -0.49 14.54 -25.37
CA ARG A 209 0.21 15.08 -26.55
C ARG A 209 1.74 14.94 -26.45
N ILE A 210 2.31 15.11 -25.27
CA ILE A 210 3.75 14.95 -25.05
C ILE A 210 4.11 13.45 -25.04
N ARG A 211 3.32 12.64 -24.37
CA ARG A 211 3.49 11.18 -24.31
C ARG A 211 3.51 10.56 -25.72
N GLU A 212 2.64 11.00 -26.58
CA GLU A 212 2.54 10.52 -27.97
C GLU A 212 3.85 10.75 -28.74
N LYS A 213 4.45 11.95 -28.57
CA LYS A 213 5.76 12.29 -29.17
C LYS A 213 6.91 11.42 -28.64
N LEU A 214 6.77 10.81 -27.47
CA LEU A 214 7.76 9.87 -26.91
C LEU A 214 7.64 8.46 -27.50
N ASN A 215 6.65 8.20 -28.36
CA ASN A 215 6.39 6.94 -29.04
C ASN A 215 6.50 5.69 -28.13
N PRO A 216 5.73 5.62 -27.02
CA PRO A 216 5.85 4.54 -26.06
C PRO A 216 5.27 3.24 -26.60
N LYS A 217 5.96 2.12 -26.38
CA LYS A 217 5.50 0.77 -26.72
C LYS A 217 4.58 0.16 -25.64
N THR A 218 3.73 0.98 -25.02
CA THR A 218 2.83 0.55 -23.95
C THR A 218 1.59 1.44 -23.90
N GLY A 219 0.42 0.87 -23.59
CA GLY A 219 -0.82 1.60 -23.35
C GLY A 219 -0.83 2.40 -22.03
N ALA A 220 0.18 2.26 -21.17
CA ALA A 220 0.20 2.91 -19.85
C ALA A 220 -0.02 4.43 -19.91
N LEU A 221 -0.94 4.95 -19.11
CA LEU A 221 -1.21 6.39 -19.02
C LEU A 221 0.04 7.19 -18.61
N PHE A 222 0.77 6.71 -17.62
CA PHE A 222 2.02 7.34 -17.16
C PHE A 222 3.23 6.46 -17.45
N ILE A 223 4.21 7.02 -18.14
CA ILE A 223 5.44 6.34 -18.55
C ILE A 223 6.68 7.01 -17.97
N SER A 224 7.78 6.25 -17.91
CA SER A 224 9.10 6.78 -17.58
C SER A 224 9.72 7.44 -18.81
N TYR A 225 10.26 8.64 -18.69
CA TYR A 225 10.99 9.32 -19.77
C TYR A 225 12.22 8.52 -20.24
N ASN A 226 12.90 7.86 -19.30
CA ASN A 226 14.16 7.16 -19.63
C ASN A 226 13.95 5.82 -20.31
N THR A 227 12.82 5.14 -20.07
CA THR A 227 12.62 3.77 -20.55
C THR A 227 11.41 3.62 -21.45
N SER A 228 10.58 4.66 -21.59
CA SER A 228 9.28 4.64 -22.28
C SER A 228 8.34 3.51 -21.85
N LYS A 229 8.65 2.85 -20.72
CA LYS A 229 7.83 1.81 -20.09
C LYS A 229 6.91 2.43 -19.04
N ARG A 230 5.91 1.67 -18.60
CA ARG A 230 5.01 2.04 -17.50
C ARG A 230 5.80 2.56 -16.30
N LEU A 231 5.36 3.68 -15.72
CA LEU A 231 6.00 4.28 -14.56
C LEU A 231 5.99 3.30 -13.38
N SER A 232 7.08 3.25 -12.63
CA SER A 232 7.22 2.38 -11.46
C SER A 232 6.60 2.97 -10.20
N ARG A 233 6.38 2.13 -9.17
CA ARG A 233 5.93 2.61 -7.85
C ARG A 233 6.89 3.65 -7.25
N ASN A 234 8.20 3.45 -7.43
CA ASN A 234 9.21 4.39 -6.97
C ASN A 234 9.19 5.68 -7.79
N GLY A 235 8.94 5.60 -9.10
CA GLY A 235 8.80 6.78 -9.96
C GLY A 235 7.68 7.72 -9.49
N VAL A 236 6.50 7.17 -9.15
CA VAL A 236 5.38 7.97 -8.59
C VAL A 236 5.78 8.58 -7.24
N TRP A 237 6.40 7.80 -6.36
CA TRP A 237 6.85 8.29 -5.05
C TRP A 237 7.86 9.42 -5.19
N THR A 238 8.90 9.22 -5.99
CA THR A 238 9.97 10.19 -6.19
C THR A 238 9.43 11.50 -6.79
N ALA A 239 8.54 11.42 -7.77
CA ALA A 239 7.90 12.60 -8.37
C ALA A 239 7.13 13.40 -7.32
N VAL A 240 6.22 12.76 -6.57
CA VAL A 240 5.41 13.44 -5.55
C VAL A 240 6.30 14.05 -4.46
N VAL A 241 7.23 13.27 -3.89
CA VAL A 241 8.08 13.71 -2.77
C VAL A 241 9.03 14.83 -3.17
N LYS A 242 9.53 14.83 -4.41
CA LYS A 242 10.39 15.89 -4.96
C LYS A 242 9.74 17.27 -4.81
N TYR A 243 8.50 17.41 -5.24
CA TYR A 243 7.79 18.70 -5.20
C TYR A 243 7.29 19.03 -3.79
N ALA A 244 6.83 18.02 -3.04
CA ALA A 244 6.41 18.24 -1.66
C ALA A 244 7.57 18.70 -0.75
N LYS A 245 8.79 18.15 -0.95
CA LYS A 245 10.01 18.62 -0.25
C LYS A 245 10.33 20.06 -0.56
N ARG A 246 10.27 20.44 -1.85
CA ARG A 246 10.57 21.81 -2.30
C ARG A 246 9.68 22.86 -1.62
N LEU A 247 8.44 22.50 -1.32
CA LEU A 247 7.48 23.38 -0.66
C LEU A 247 7.42 23.22 0.87
N GLY A 248 8.28 22.39 1.47
CA GLY A 248 8.29 22.13 2.90
C GLY A 248 7.14 21.22 3.39
N PHE A 249 6.40 20.59 2.48
CA PHE A 249 5.30 19.67 2.85
C PHE A 249 5.77 18.25 3.22
N HIS A 250 7.03 17.92 2.95
CA HIS A 250 7.61 16.62 3.26
C HIS A 250 8.98 16.75 3.90
N ASN A 251 9.15 16.16 5.09
CA ASN A 251 10.44 16.03 5.78
C ASN A 251 10.78 14.55 5.97
N SER A 252 11.71 14.04 5.17
CA SER A 252 12.14 12.62 5.24
C SER A 252 12.93 12.26 6.49
N LYS A 253 13.44 13.25 7.24
CA LYS A 253 14.22 13.05 8.47
C LYS A 253 13.35 13.06 9.74
N SER A 254 12.12 13.55 9.64
CA SER A 254 11.23 13.59 10.80
C SER A 254 10.77 12.18 11.19
N PRO A 255 10.72 11.84 12.47
CA PRO A 255 10.09 10.61 12.96
C PRO A 255 8.57 10.66 12.89
N ARG A 256 7.96 11.86 12.76
CA ARG A 256 6.52 12.10 12.81
C ARG A 256 5.88 11.86 11.44
N LEU A 257 4.76 11.12 11.43
CA LEU A 257 4.08 10.76 10.18
C LEU A 257 3.39 11.97 9.52
N GLU A 258 2.98 12.94 10.31
CA GLU A 258 2.38 14.20 9.86
C GLU A 258 3.34 15.07 9.03
N ASP A 259 4.65 14.88 9.18
CA ASP A 259 5.65 15.59 8.39
C ASP A 259 5.96 14.87 7.06
N HIS A 260 5.28 13.76 6.78
CA HIS A 260 5.51 12.96 5.56
C HIS A 260 4.35 13.10 4.59
N PHE A 261 4.57 13.82 3.49
CA PHE A 261 3.63 13.87 2.38
C PHE A 261 4.05 12.91 1.26
N GLY A 262 3.12 12.07 0.79
CA GLY A 262 3.36 11.10 -0.27
C GLY A 262 2.08 10.73 -1.01
N PRO A 263 2.14 9.81 -1.99
CA PRO A 263 0.99 9.49 -2.86
C PRO A 263 -0.29 9.07 -2.12
N HIS A 264 -0.18 8.55 -0.89
CA HIS A 264 -1.36 8.17 -0.11
C HIS A 264 -2.06 9.37 0.53
N CYS A 265 -1.35 10.48 0.74
CA CYS A 265 -1.93 11.70 1.31
C CYS A 265 -3.00 12.33 0.38
N PHE A 266 -2.86 12.17 -0.94
CA PHE A 266 -3.90 12.63 -1.89
C PHE A 266 -5.25 11.94 -1.65
N ARG A 267 -5.24 10.65 -1.33
CA ARG A 267 -6.48 9.93 -1.03
C ARG A 267 -7.12 10.39 0.29
N HIS A 268 -6.30 10.73 1.30
CA HIS A 268 -6.79 11.38 2.52
C HIS A 268 -7.37 12.75 2.20
N TRP A 269 -6.65 13.56 1.42
CA TRP A 269 -7.09 14.89 0.99
C TRP A 269 -8.43 14.82 0.24
N PHE A 270 -8.53 14.00 -0.79
CA PHE A 270 -9.73 13.76 -1.57
C PHE A 270 -10.94 13.41 -0.68
N THR A 271 -10.75 12.43 0.19
CA THR A 271 -11.81 11.97 1.08
C THR A 271 -12.26 13.07 2.04
N THR A 272 -11.30 13.71 2.69
CA THR A 272 -11.59 14.72 3.71
C THR A 272 -12.29 15.94 3.11
N TRP A 273 -11.83 16.41 1.96
CA TRP A 273 -12.42 17.62 1.36
C TRP A 273 -13.77 17.36 0.70
N LEU A 274 -14.02 16.20 0.12
CA LEU A 274 -15.37 15.84 -0.33
C LEU A 274 -16.36 15.82 0.84
N LEU A 275 -15.97 15.21 1.97
CA LEU A 275 -16.83 15.17 3.16
C LEU A 275 -17.01 16.56 3.79
N ARG A 276 -15.96 17.38 3.87
CA ARG A 276 -16.03 18.76 4.40
C ARG A 276 -16.89 19.65 3.54
N ASN A 277 -16.90 19.43 2.22
CA ASN A 277 -17.73 20.16 1.28
C ASN A 277 -19.20 19.69 1.29
N GLY A 278 -19.54 18.62 2.04
CA GLY A 278 -20.91 18.14 2.23
C GLY A 278 -21.33 16.97 1.34
N MET A 279 -20.39 16.30 0.63
CA MET A 279 -20.71 15.12 -0.15
C MET A 279 -21.15 13.97 0.77
N LEU A 280 -22.21 13.26 0.39
CA LEU A 280 -22.72 12.10 1.13
C LEU A 280 -21.62 11.04 1.30
N ARG A 281 -21.54 10.48 2.51
CA ARG A 281 -20.51 9.49 2.89
C ARG A 281 -20.55 8.25 1.98
N GLU A 282 -21.72 7.81 1.57
CA GLU A 282 -21.95 6.67 0.69
C GLU A 282 -21.34 6.90 -0.69
N TYR A 283 -21.49 8.10 -1.24
CA TYR A 283 -20.88 8.48 -2.52
C TYR A 283 -19.36 8.52 -2.42
N VAL A 284 -18.82 9.04 -1.32
CA VAL A 284 -17.37 9.04 -1.08
C VAL A 284 -16.85 7.60 -0.94
N LYS A 285 -17.57 6.70 -0.25
CA LYS A 285 -17.21 5.27 -0.16
C LYS A 285 -17.18 4.61 -1.55
N GLU A 286 -18.16 4.90 -2.40
CA GLU A 286 -18.24 4.35 -3.76
C GLU A 286 -17.04 4.83 -4.60
N LEU A 287 -16.77 6.13 -4.66
CA LEU A 287 -15.61 6.69 -5.36
C LEU A 287 -14.28 6.13 -4.86
N ARG A 288 -14.18 5.85 -3.56
CA ARG A 288 -12.99 5.22 -2.96
C ARG A 288 -12.88 3.73 -3.27
N GLY A 289 -14.00 3.06 -3.61
CA GLY A 289 -14.07 1.60 -3.72
C GLY A 289 -13.72 0.93 -2.39
N ASP A 290 -14.29 1.42 -1.31
CA ASP A 290 -14.20 0.75 -0.03
C ASP A 290 -15.13 -0.47 -0.03
N LYS A 291 -14.79 -1.51 0.76
CA LYS A 291 -15.65 -2.68 0.86
C LYS A 291 -17.02 -2.26 1.39
N ARG A 292 -18.07 -2.78 0.78
CA ARG A 292 -19.42 -2.76 1.33
C ARG A 292 -19.40 -3.67 2.55
N GLY A 293 -19.72 -3.13 3.72
CA GLY A 293 -19.55 -3.83 5.01
C GLY A 293 -20.84 -4.51 5.50
N GLU A 294 -21.99 -4.04 5.01
CA GLU A 294 -23.30 -4.49 5.48
C GLU A 294 -24.05 -5.18 4.33
N ALA A 295 -24.91 -6.14 4.67
CA ALA A 295 -25.71 -6.87 3.68
C ALA A 295 -26.61 -5.93 2.84
N ILE A 296 -27.08 -4.84 3.44
CA ILE A 296 -27.90 -3.83 2.77
C ILE A 296 -27.13 -3.05 1.70
N ASP A 297 -25.81 -2.94 1.82
CA ASP A 297 -24.96 -2.26 0.83
C ASP A 297 -25.05 -2.91 -0.57
N ILE A 298 -25.47 -4.18 -0.67
CA ILE A 298 -25.66 -4.91 -1.93
C ILE A 298 -26.84 -4.33 -2.72
N TYR A 299 -27.85 -3.82 -2.04
CA TYR A 299 -29.07 -3.27 -2.64
C TYR A 299 -28.96 -1.77 -2.91
N TYR A 300 -27.94 -1.11 -2.41
CA TYR A 300 -27.74 0.32 -2.61
C TYR A 300 -27.01 0.57 -3.94
N HIS A 301 -27.81 0.71 -5.01
CA HIS A 301 -27.29 1.05 -6.34
C HIS A 301 -27.24 2.58 -6.48
N ILE A 302 -26.04 3.12 -6.46
CA ILE A 302 -25.81 4.54 -6.73
C ILE A 302 -25.84 4.75 -8.24
N ASP A 303 -26.72 5.61 -8.73
CA ASP A 303 -26.74 6.02 -10.13
C ASP A 303 -25.44 6.71 -10.50
N ARG A 304 -24.85 6.33 -11.65
CA ARG A 304 -23.55 6.84 -12.08
C ARG A 304 -23.59 8.34 -12.40
N GLN A 305 -24.68 8.82 -12.98
CA GLN A 305 -24.81 10.24 -13.35
C GLN A 305 -25.02 11.10 -12.11
N GLU A 306 -25.80 10.59 -11.14
CA GLU A 306 -25.99 11.23 -9.86
C GLU A 306 -24.66 11.33 -9.09
N LEU A 307 -23.90 10.22 -9.03
CA LEU A 307 -22.57 10.19 -8.40
C LEU A 307 -21.62 11.20 -9.07
N ARG A 308 -21.64 11.29 -10.41
CA ARG A 308 -20.83 12.26 -11.16
C ARG A 308 -21.25 13.70 -10.86
N ARG A 309 -22.54 14.00 -10.84
CA ARG A 309 -23.05 15.34 -10.49
C ARG A 309 -22.62 15.74 -9.08
N ALA A 310 -22.78 14.84 -8.12
CA ALA A 310 -22.33 15.06 -6.75
C ALA A 310 -20.81 15.27 -6.70
N TYR A 311 -20.01 14.43 -7.38
CA TYR A 311 -18.56 14.62 -7.45
C TYR A 311 -18.17 16.00 -7.96
N LEU A 312 -18.75 16.47 -9.07
CA LEU A 312 -18.42 17.76 -9.65
C LEU A 312 -18.84 18.95 -8.78
N ALA A 313 -19.91 18.79 -7.99
CA ALA A 313 -20.37 19.81 -7.05
C ALA A 313 -19.44 19.98 -5.83
N TYR A 314 -18.81 18.89 -5.38
CA TYR A 314 -18.09 18.89 -4.10
C TYR A 314 -16.57 18.79 -4.22
N ILE A 315 -16.02 18.43 -5.40
CA ILE A 315 -14.56 18.37 -5.58
C ILE A 315 -13.94 19.79 -5.54
N PRO A 316 -12.92 20.04 -4.71
CA PRO A 316 -12.31 21.36 -4.65
C PRO A 316 -11.70 21.78 -5.99
N LYS A 317 -11.90 23.04 -6.39
CA LYS A 317 -11.18 23.65 -7.50
C LYS A 317 -9.78 24.06 -7.04
N LEU A 318 -8.79 23.83 -7.89
CA LEU A 318 -7.39 24.11 -7.59
C LEU A 318 -6.88 25.38 -8.29
N GLY A 319 -7.61 25.92 -9.28
CA GLY A 319 -7.23 27.11 -10.02
C GLY A 319 -5.98 26.89 -10.89
N ILE A 320 -5.95 25.79 -11.66
CA ILE A 320 -4.80 25.37 -12.48
C ILE A 320 -5.16 25.19 -13.93
#